data_f7dd40b770d255d45c3538c945b3682e
#
_entry.id   f7dd40b770d255d45c3538c945b3682e
#
_cell.length_a   1.000
_cell.length_b   1.000
_cell.length_c   1.000
_cell.angle_alpha   90.00
_cell.angle_beta   90.00
_cell.angle_gamma   90.00
#
_symmetry.space_group_name_H-M   'P 1'
#
loop_
_entity.id
_entity.type
_entity.pdbx_description
1 polymer ?
#
loop_
_entity_poly.entity_id
_entity_poly.type
_entity_poly.pdbx_seq_one_letter_code
_entity_poly.pdbx_strand_id
1 'polypeptide(L)'
;VADTQDGTQDDAQSDAAESQAGEWKIGLAEFAAGEEMDRYDGFWWSPDSKYVLFETFDASHEQTWYIADPADPTKPAQARRYPQAMTANADVHLTLLELGYDTDGCYYGGIAHNVEWDRESYEYLAAVSWTEGHEPLLLVQDRLQQHDQVLAVHVGEPIVTMSAPENGFTDEDGSEVETFSIAIPEYAPGEEPGTTRVLEEHSNDCWLDLIAGTPAYTPDGRLVCAMNDMDADTNRLTVDGTPFTPKGLQVREVLDVTDDDVLCVVQRTPELLPAADLPFLWQSNADDHDARSFDVVSIRYDGDWEPLTYVPGQWTMSRAGDGCVVTGRGMDDAAMQMQHCMNVRADGAAADADDADGN
;
A
#
# COMPACT_ATOMS: atom_id res chain seq x y z
N VAL A 1 35.84 27.89 -56.07
CA VAL A 1 35.13 26.73 -56.59
C VAL A 1 35.55 25.54 -55.75
N ALA A 2 34.76 25.09 -54.84
CA ALA A 2 34.58 23.73 -54.35
C ALA A 2 33.73 23.81 -53.12
N ASP A 3 32.66 23.32 -53.24
CA ASP A 3 31.65 22.63 -52.53
C ASP A 3 32.14 21.95 -51.24
N THR A 4 31.47 22.16 -50.14
CA THR A 4 31.40 21.25 -49.02
C THR A 4 29.97 21.23 -48.47
N GLN A 5 29.16 20.37 -49.06
CA GLN A 5 28.03 19.74 -48.38
C GLN A 5 28.59 18.47 -47.79
N ASP A 6 28.62 18.38 -46.45
CA ASP A 6 28.41 17.14 -45.67
C ASP A 6 28.33 17.52 -44.20
N GLY A 7 27.28 17.11 -43.52
CA GLY A 7 27.17 17.26 -42.07
C GLY A 7 25.77 17.43 -41.49
N THR A 8 24.73 16.79 -42.06
CA THR A 8 23.39 16.85 -41.45
C THR A 8 22.62 15.51 -41.54
N GLN A 9 23.31 14.37 -41.43
CA GLN A 9 22.62 13.05 -41.45
C GLN A 9 22.88 12.19 -40.20
N ASP A 10 23.84 12.56 -39.35
CA ASP A 10 24.14 11.76 -38.14
C ASP A 10 23.35 12.21 -36.88
N ASP A 11 22.91 13.47 -36.80
CA ASP A 11 22.18 13.98 -35.64
C ASP A 11 20.72 13.47 -35.59
N ALA A 12 20.10 13.18 -36.73
CA ALA A 12 18.71 12.66 -36.75
C ALA A 12 18.60 11.17 -36.40
N GLN A 13 19.72 10.43 -36.46
CA GLN A 13 19.76 9.01 -36.14
C GLN A 13 20.11 8.75 -34.69
N SER A 14 20.77 9.70 -34.00
CA SER A 14 20.99 9.65 -32.56
C SER A 14 19.71 9.98 -31.76
N ASP A 15 18.95 10.98 -32.22
CA ASP A 15 17.66 11.34 -31.61
C ASP A 15 16.58 10.25 -31.78
N ALA A 16 16.65 9.46 -32.88
CA ALA A 16 15.73 8.35 -33.10
C ALA A 16 16.12 7.09 -32.30
N ALA A 17 17.39 6.95 -31.91
CA ALA A 17 17.86 5.85 -31.06
C ALA A 17 17.62 6.14 -29.56
N GLU A 18 17.71 7.41 -29.14
CA GLU A 18 17.34 7.83 -27.78
C GLU A 18 15.83 7.74 -27.52
N SER A 19 14.98 7.84 -28.56
CA SER A 19 13.52 7.71 -28.43
C SER A 19 13.03 6.26 -28.26
N GLN A 20 13.91 5.26 -28.29
CA GLN A 20 13.59 3.84 -28.06
C GLN A 20 14.10 3.31 -26.72
N ALA A 21 14.83 4.10 -25.95
CA ALA A 21 15.16 3.75 -24.58
C ALA A 21 13.93 3.99 -23.70
N GLY A 22 13.45 2.95 -22.98
CA GLY A 22 12.33 3.07 -22.04
C GLY A 22 12.59 4.12 -20.96
N GLU A 23 11.54 4.78 -20.50
CA GLU A 23 11.61 5.74 -19.38
C GLU A 23 11.39 5.01 -18.05
N TRP A 24 12.31 4.09 -17.73
CA TRP A 24 12.21 3.26 -16.52
C TRP A 24 12.42 4.06 -15.26
N LYS A 25 11.54 3.82 -14.28
CA LYS A 25 11.65 4.31 -12.91
C LYS A 25 11.57 3.14 -11.93
N ILE A 26 12.18 3.30 -10.76
CA ILE A 26 12.30 2.25 -9.74
C ILE A 26 11.93 2.82 -8.38
N GLY A 27 11.14 2.09 -7.61
CA GLY A 27 10.78 2.41 -6.22
C GLY A 27 9.85 3.61 -6.08
N LEU A 28 9.15 3.97 -7.15
CA LEU A 28 8.13 5.01 -7.18
C LEU A 28 6.84 4.42 -7.75
N ALA A 29 5.71 4.96 -7.36
CA ALA A 29 4.45 4.70 -8.01
C ALA A 29 4.37 5.42 -9.36
N GLU A 30 3.68 4.80 -10.34
CA GLU A 30 3.37 5.46 -11.60
C GLU A 30 2.25 6.50 -11.42
N PHE A 31 1.94 7.26 -12.47
CA PHE A 31 1.04 8.41 -12.39
C PHE A 31 -0.39 8.03 -11.97
N ALA A 32 -0.99 6.98 -12.55
CA ALA A 32 -2.36 6.57 -12.24
C ALA A 32 -2.49 6.06 -10.80
N ALA A 33 -1.49 5.34 -10.29
CA ALA A 33 -1.48 4.92 -8.89
C ALA A 33 -1.51 6.10 -7.91
N GLY A 34 -0.79 7.20 -8.23
CA GLY A 34 -0.81 8.40 -7.40
C GLY A 34 -2.14 9.17 -7.47
N GLU A 35 -2.71 9.33 -8.66
CA GLU A 35 -3.90 10.18 -8.88
C GLU A 35 -5.22 9.45 -8.61
N GLU A 36 -5.28 8.14 -8.89
CA GLU A 36 -6.52 7.34 -8.81
C GLU A 36 -6.59 6.50 -7.53
N MET A 37 -5.43 6.10 -6.98
CA MET A 37 -5.36 5.10 -5.90
C MET A 37 -4.72 5.63 -4.62
N ASP A 38 -4.33 6.91 -4.60
CA ASP A 38 -3.64 7.58 -3.48
C ASP A 38 -2.38 6.82 -3.02
N ARG A 39 -1.72 6.11 -3.95
CA ARG A 39 -0.50 5.34 -3.73
C ARG A 39 0.68 6.05 -4.37
N TYR A 40 1.64 6.51 -3.56
CA TYR A 40 2.82 7.26 -3.99
C TYR A 40 4.12 6.46 -3.83
N ASP A 41 4.12 5.47 -2.96
CA ASP A 41 5.26 4.60 -2.72
C ASP A 41 5.30 3.45 -3.74
N GLY A 42 6.51 3.10 -4.16
CA GLY A 42 6.78 1.98 -5.05
C GLY A 42 7.73 0.96 -4.44
N PHE A 43 7.88 0.90 -3.10
CA PHE A 43 8.67 -0.14 -2.44
C PHE A 43 8.16 -0.42 -1.03
N TRP A 44 8.29 -1.67 -0.61
CA TRP A 44 7.80 -2.17 0.68
C TRP A 44 8.82 -3.14 1.29
N TRP A 45 9.21 -2.87 2.51
CA TRP A 45 10.05 -3.76 3.29
C TRP A 45 9.22 -4.88 3.90
N SER A 46 9.78 -6.10 3.91
CA SER A 46 9.23 -7.12 4.80
C SER A 46 9.43 -6.70 6.27
N PRO A 47 8.50 -7.03 7.18
CA PRO A 47 8.60 -6.68 8.59
C PRO A 47 9.87 -7.20 9.26
N ASP A 48 10.39 -8.36 8.80
CA ASP A 48 11.64 -8.95 9.28
C ASP A 48 12.91 -8.42 8.58
N SER A 49 12.76 -7.47 7.65
CA SER A 49 13.84 -6.82 6.91
C SER A 49 14.69 -7.77 6.04
N LYS A 50 14.14 -8.93 5.63
CA LYS A 50 14.84 -9.87 4.75
C LYS A 50 14.53 -9.70 3.28
N TYR A 51 13.41 -9.02 2.97
CA TYR A 51 12.95 -8.82 1.60
C TYR A 51 12.57 -7.36 1.38
N VAL A 52 12.68 -6.93 0.13
CA VAL A 52 12.09 -5.69 -0.38
C VAL A 52 11.25 -6.04 -1.60
N LEU A 53 9.99 -5.67 -1.58
CA LEU A 53 9.16 -5.66 -2.76
C LEU A 53 9.27 -4.27 -3.38
N PHE A 54 9.55 -4.14 -4.68
CA PHE A 54 9.64 -2.84 -5.32
C PHE A 54 9.09 -2.84 -6.74
N GLU A 55 8.47 -1.73 -7.07
CA GLU A 55 7.91 -1.45 -8.40
C GLU A 55 8.98 -0.89 -9.32
N THR A 56 8.93 -1.33 -10.57
CA THR A 56 9.56 -0.66 -11.70
C THR A 56 8.51 -0.43 -12.76
N PHE A 57 8.57 0.72 -13.44
CA PHE A 57 7.65 0.97 -14.54
C PHE A 57 8.31 1.70 -15.69
N ASP A 58 7.77 1.49 -16.90
CA ASP A 58 8.12 2.22 -18.11
C ASP A 58 6.95 3.08 -18.57
N ALA A 59 7.11 4.40 -18.47
CA ALA A 59 6.13 5.39 -18.90
C ALA A 59 6.31 5.83 -20.37
N SER A 60 7.23 5.22 -21.15
CA SER A 60 7.52 5.64 -22.53
C SER A 60 6.32 5.52 -23.47
N HIS A 61 5.40 4.60 -23.16
CA HIS A 61 4.18 4.36 -23.95
C HIS A 61 3.06 5.36 -23.67
N GLU A 62 3.13 6.11 -22.56
CA GLU A 62 2.15 7.13 -22.23
C GLU A 62 2.31 8.35 -23.13
N GLN A 63 1.19 9.03 -23.38
CA GLN A 63 1.22 10.28 -24.12
C GLN A 63 1.90 11.40 -23.36
N THR A 64 2.65 12.25 -24.06
CA THR A 64 3.21 13.45 -23.47
C THR A 64 2.17 14.55 -23.42
N TRP A 65 1.93 15.08 -22.23
CA TRP A 65 1.10 16.25 -22.00
C TRP A 65 1.95 17.46 -21.64
N TYR A 66 1.58 18.63 -22.11
CA TYR A 66 2.32 19.87 -21.88
C TYR A 66 1.53 20.81 -20.98
N ILE A 67 2.09 21.16 -19.83
CA ILE A 67 1.47 22.03 -18.83
C ILE A 67 2.21 23.38 -18.85
N ALA A 68 1.51 24.44 -19.29
CA ALA A 68 2.03 25.80 -19.25
C ALA A 68 1.83 26.41 -17.84
N ASP A 69 2.79 27.23 -17.40
CA ASP A 69 2.66 28.01 -16.17
C ASP A 69 1.76 29.24 -16.45
N PRO A 70 0.52 29.27 -15.92
CA PRO A 70 -0.38 30.40 -16.18
C PRO A 70 0.09 31.72 -15.55
N ALA A 71 0.97 31.66 -14.54
CA ALA A 71 1.53 32.82 -13.88
C ALA A 71 2.71 33.44 -14.65
N ASP A 72 3.39 32.63 -15.49
CA ASP A 72 4.51 33.09 -16.32
C ASP A 72 4.48 32.40 -17.70
N PRO A 73 3.71 32.96 -18.66
CA PRO A 73 3.57 32.35 -19.99
C PRO A 73 4.85 32.44 -20.84
N THR A 74 5.91 33.07 -20.36
CA THR A 74 7.21 33.09 -21.04
C THR A 74 8.05 31.84 -20.77
N LYS A 75 7.71 31.05 -19.76
CA LYS A 75 8.37 29.80 -19.48
C LYS A 75 7.95 28.72 -20.49
N PRO A 76 8.87 27.83 -20.88
CA PRO A 76 8.50 26.64 -21.63
C PRO A 76 7.47 25.80 -20.87
N ALA A 77 6.51 25.21 -21.57
CA ALA A 77 5.59 24.26 -20.99
C ALA A 77 6.35 23.02 -20.47
N GLN A 78 5.95 22.51 -19.30
CA GLN A 78 6.52 21.29 -18.75
C GLN A 78 5.91 20.08 -19.44
N ALA A 79 6.75 19.20 -19.96
CA ALA A 79 6.32 17.91 -20.48
C ALA A 79 6.08 16.93 -19.31
N ARG A 80 4.94 16.24 -19.34
CA ARG A 80 4.58 15.19 -18.37
C ARG A 80 4.02 14.01 -19.14
N ARG A 81 4.34 12.79 -18.69
CA ARG A 81 3.63 11.59 -19.13
C ARG A 81 2.26 11.58 -18.46
N TYR A 82 1.25 11.20 -19.23
CA TYR A 82 -0.13 11.19 -18.75
C TYR A 82 -0.95 10.12 -19.49
N PRO A 83 -1.47 9.09 -18.80
CA PRO A 83 -2.26 8.02 -19.39
C PRO A 83 -3.70 8.48 -19.61
N GLN A 84 -3.93 9.21 -20.70
CA GLN A 84 -5.27 9.66 -21.05
C GLN A 84 -6.21 8.48 -21.28
N ALA A 85 -7.51 8.69 -21.09
CA ALA A 85 -8.53 7.70 -21.41
C ALA A 85 -8.34 7.16 -22.85
N MET A 86 -8.39 5.84 -23.02
CA MET A 86 -8.19 5.13 -24.28
C MET A 86 -6.76 5.19 -24.86
N THR A 87 -5.77 5.62 -24.09
CA THR A 87 -4.34 5.54 -24.46
C THR A 87 -3.63 4.50 -23.60
N ALA A 88 -2.36 4.24 -23.87
CA ALA A 88 -1.57 3.30 -23.06
C ALA A 88 -1.33 3.84 -21.64
N ASN A 89 -1.29 2.93 -20.68
CA ASN A 89 -0.75 3.16 -19.34
C ASN A 89 0.76 2.91 -19.31
N ALA A 90 1.41 3.23 -18.18
CA ALA A 90 2.73 2.73 -17.87
C ALA A 90 2.74 1.20 -17.82
N ASP A 91 3.85 0.58 -18.21
CA ASP A 91 4.07 -0.86 -18.06
C ASP A 91 4.70 -1.12 -16.67
N VAL A 92 3.89 -1.63 -15.73
CA VAL A 92 4.25 -1.82 -14.32
C VAL A 92 4.75 -3.24 -14.08
N HIS A 93 5.86 -3.35 -13.39
CA HIS A 93 6.47 -4.60 -12.95
C HIS A 93 6.75 -4.55 -11.46
N LEU A 94 6.68 -5.68 -10.79
CA LEU A 94 7.02 -5.82 -9.38
C LEU A 94 8.12 -6.84 -9.21
N THR A 95 9.08 -6.54 -8.35
CA THR A 95 10.23 -7.42 -8.05
C THR A 95 10.30 -7.66 -6.55
N LEU A 96 10.39 -8.92 -6.17
CA LEU A 96 10.73 -9.36 -4.83
C LEU A 96 12.24 -9.53 -4.75
N LEU A 97 12.91 -8.71 -3.96
CA LEU A 97 14.35 -8.79 -3.71
C LEU A 97 14.58 -9.43 -2.35
N GLU A 98 15.15 -10.63 -2.35
CA GLU A 98 15.69 -11.25 -1.15
C GLU A 98 17.02 -10.62 -0.79
N LEU A 99 17.18 -10.19 0.48
CA LEU A 99 18.37 -9.50 0.95
C LEU A 99 19.34 -10.48 1.65
N GLY A 100 20.57 -10.51 1.18
CA GLY A 100 21.64 -11.30 1.79
C GLY A 100 22.45 -10.49 2.79
N TYR A 101 22.60 -11.03 4.00
CA TYR A 101 23.43 -10.46 5.06
C TYR A 101 24.49 -11.45 5.49
N ASP A 102 25.68 -10.95 5.84
CA ASP A 102 26.74 -11.75 6.44
C ASP A 102 26.49 -11.99 7.94
N THR A 103 27.40 -12.74 8.58
CA THR A 103 27.31 -13.04 10.01
C THR A 103 27.42 -11.83 10.92
N ASP A 104 27.95 -10.72 10.41
CA ASP A 104 28.10 -9.45 11.11
C ASP A 104 26.91 -8.51 10.85
N GLY A 105 25.95 -8.94 10.03
CA GLY A 105 24.74 -8.18 9.67
C GLY A 105 24.98 -7.15 8.56
N CYS A 106 26.09 -7.26 7.82
CA CYS A 106 26.36 -6.38 6.68
C CYS A 106 25.71 -6.95 5.42
N TYR A 107 25.04 -6.08 4.66
CA TYR A 107 24.43 -6.43 3.37
C TYR A 107 25.54 -6.71 2.33
N TYR A 108 25.45 -7.84 1.62
CA TYR A 108 26.43 -8.21 0.59
C TYR A 108 25.82 -8.46 -0.80
N GLY A 109 24.50 -8.45 -0.92
CA GLY A 109 23.82 -8.69 -2.20
C GLY A 109 22.42 -9.25 -2.00
N GLY A 110 21.75 -9.59 -3.09
CA GLY A 110 20.40 -10.14 -3.05
C GLY A 110 20.06 -10.92 -4.30
N ILE A 111 18.96 -11.65 -4.24
CA ILE A 111 18.38 -12.39 -5.35
C ILE A 111 17.06 -11.73 -5.70
N ALA A 112 16.90 -11.36 -6.97
CA ALA A 112 15.68 -10.73 -7.48
C ALA A 112 14.78 -11.78 -8.13
N HIS A 113 13.50 -11.75 -7.79
CA HIS A 113 12.46 -12.59 -8.36
C HIS A 113 11.37 -11.70 -8.94
N ASN A 114 10.96 -11.97 -10.20
CA ASN A 114 9.83 -11.26 -10.76
C ASN A 114 8.54 -11.72 -10.08
N VAL A 115 7.68 -10.76 -9.77
CA VAL A 115 6.33 -11.05 -9.28
C VAL A 115 5.37 -10.99 -10.46
N GLU A 116 4.70 -12.10 -10.72
CA GLU A 116 3.87 -12.27 -11.91
C GLU A 116 2.39 -12.29 -11.55
N TRP A 117 1.59 -11.47 -12.25
CA TRP A 117 0.13 -11.52 -12.22
C TRP A 117 -0.41 -11.28 -13.64
N ASP A 118 -1.68 -11.43 -13.86
CA ASP A 118 -2.33 -11.13 -15.13
C ASP A 118 -2.42 -9.62 -15.37
N ARG A 119 -1.30 -9.01 -15.81
CA ARG A 119 -1.20 -7.58 -16.10
C ARG A 119 -1.98 -7.14 -17.34
N GLU A 120 -2.41 -8.07 -18.17
CA GLU A 120 -3.26 -7.76 -19.31
C GLU A 120 -4.69 -7.46 -18.89
N SER A 121 -5.22 -8.24 -17.94
CA SER A 121 -6.57 -8.05 -17.38
C SER A 121 -6.60 -7.04 -16.23
N TYR A 122 -5.54 -6.98 -15.42
CA TYR A 122 -5.42 -6.13 -14.22
C TYR A 122 -4.18 -5.24 -14.35
N GLU A 123 -4.33 -4.12 -15.06
CA GLU A 123 -3.22 -3.21 -15.39
C GLU A 123 -2.67 -2.46 -14.17
N TYR A 124 -3.52 -2.21 -13.16
CA TYR A 124 -3.16 -1.39 -12.01
C TYR A 124 -2.74 -2.21 -10.82
N LEU A 125 -1.58 -1.87 -10.25
CA LEU A 125 -1.22 -2.24 -8.88
C LEU A 125 -1.78 -1.18 -7.93
N ALA A 126 -2.94 -1.47 -7.32
CA ALA A 126 -3.67 -0.50 -6.52
C ALA A 126 -3.12 -0.36 -5.10
N ALA A 127 -2.82 -1.47 -4.44
CA ALA A 127 -2.28 -1.46 -3.09
C ALA A 127 -1.33 -2.63 -2.85
N VAL A 128 -0.42 -2.43 -1.90
CA VAL A 128 0.46 -3.48 -1.37
C VAL A 128 0.48 -3.38 0.15
N SER A 129 0.31 -4.51 0.82
CA SER A 129 0.45 -4.60 2.27
C SER A 129 1.33 -5.78 2.66
N TRP A 130 1.99 -5.68 3.80
CA TRP A 130 2.85 -6.77 4.31
C TRP A 130 2.73 -6.87 5.82
N THR A 131 1.98 -7.86 6.30
CA THR A 131 1.81 -8.14 7.72
C THR A 131 2.91 -9.07 8.20
N GLU A 132 3.42 -8.85 9.43
CA GLU A 132 4.45 -9.70 10.03
C GLU A 132 4.01 -11.16 10.10
N GLY A 133 4.89 -12.06 9.64
CA GLY A 133 4.63 -13.51 9.64
C GLY A 133 3.79 -14.01 8.47
N HIS A 134 3.36 -13.14 7.57
CA HIS A 134 2.53 -13.49 6.40
C HIS A 134 3.18 -13.10 5.08
N GLU A 135 2.69 -13.67 3.99
CA GLU A 135 3.06 -13.28 2.62
C GLU A 135 2.55 -11.86 2.33
N PRO A 136 3.25 -11.06 1.51
CA PRO A 136 2.72 -9.76 1.10
C PRO A 136 1.47 -9.94 0.24
N LEU A 137 0.54 -9.02 0.39
CA LEU A 137 -0.68 -8.92 -0.39
C LEU A 137 -0.58 -7.83 -1.45
N LEU A 138 -1.09 -8.13 -2.63
CA LEU A 138 -1.30 -7.16 -3.70
C LEU A 138 -2.80 -7.00 -3.94
N LEU A 139 -3.24 -5.78 -4.18
CA LEU A 139 -4.52 -5.48 -4.79
C LEU A 139 -4.26 -5.00 -6.21
N VAL A 140 -4.77 -5.72 -7.20
CA VAL A 140 -4.64 -5.37 -8.61
C VAL A 140 -6.01 -5.12 -9.20
N GLN A 141 -6.14 -4.09 -10.05
CA GLN A 141 -7.42 -3.70 -10.65
C GLN A 141 -7.35 -3.63 -12.17
N ASP A 142 -8.50 -3.89 -12.81
CA ASP A 142 -8.68 -3.60 -14.23
C ASP A 142 -8.75 -2.08 -14.47
N ARG A 143 -8.54 -1.67 -15.71
CA ARG A 143 -8.52 -0.25 -16.07
C ARG A 143 -9.85 0.47 -15.85
N LEU A 144 -10.97 -0.24 -15.91
CA LEU A 144 -12.29 0.31 -15.63
C LEU A 144 -12.58 0.38 -14.13
N GLN A 145 -11.71 -0.20 -13.30
CA GLN A 145 -11.86 -0.30 -11.84
C GLN A 145 -13.20 -0.95 -11.45
N GLN A 146 -13.61 -1.93 -12.25
CA GLN A 146 -14.81 -2.74 -12.04
C GLN A 146 -14.50 -4.15 -11.57
N HIS A 147 -13.24 -4.58 -11.70
CA HIS A 147 -12.77 -5.89 -11.28
C HIS A 147 -11.44 -5.72 -10.56
N ASP A 148 -11.28 -6.43 -9.45
CA ASP A 148 -10.01 -6.53 -8.76
C ASP A 148 -9.71 -7.96 -8.30
N GLN A 149 -8.44 -8.19 -7.96
CA GLN A 149 -7.97 -9.41 -7.32
C GLN A 149 -7.08 -9.06 -6.14
N VAL A 150 -7.29 -9.78 -5.05
CA VAL A 150 -6.34 -9.84 -3.93
C VAL A 150 -5.43 -11.03 -4.13
N LEU A 151 -4.14 -10.78 -4.22
CA LEU A 151 -3.12 -11.79 -4.48
C LEU A 151 -2.18 -11.89 -3.28
N ALA A 152 -1.81 -13.12 -2.89
CA ALA A 152 -0.67 -13.37 -2.03
C ALA A 152 0.57 -13.65 -2.89
N VAL A 153 1.71 -13.07 -2.53
CA VAL A 153 3.00 -13.31 -3.20
C VAL A 153 3.81 -14.29 -2.39
N HIS A 154 4.20 -15.40 -3.01
CA HIS A 154 5.06 -16.37 -2.36
C HIS A 154 6.48 -15.83 -2.20
N VAL A 155 7.00 -15.79 -0.98
CA VAL A 155 8.35 -15.27 -0.68
C VAL A 155 9.42 -16.35 -0.60
N GLY A 156 9.03 -17.62 -0.49
CA GLY A 156 9.93 -18.75 -0.34
C GLY A 156 10.61 -18.82 1.04
N GLU A 157 11.50 -19.78 1.18
CA GLU A 157 12.38 -19.86 2.34
C GLU A 157 13.64 -19.02 2.07
N PRO A 158 14.15 -18.24 3.04
CA PRO A 158 15.37 -17.45 2.84
C PRO A 158 16.54 -18.36 2.43
N ILE A 159 17.16 -18.03 1.29
CA ILE A 159 18.20 -18.88 0.65
C ILE A 159 19.55 -18.75 1.32
N VAL A 160 19.76 -17.76 2.18
CA VAL A 160 21.08 -17.31 2.55
C VAL A 160 21.72 -18.17 3.63
N THR A 161 22.42 -19.22 3.20
CA THR A 161 23.54 -19.77 3.93
C THR A 161 24.83 -19.40 3.20
N MET A 162 25.52 -18.36 3.67
CA MET A 162 26.89 -18.13 3.25
C MET A 162 27.78 -19.22 3.83
N SER A 163 28.35 -20.06 2.98
CA SER A 163 29.47 -20.87 3.36
C SER A 163 30.75 -20.13 2.96
N ALA A 164 31.64 -19.89 3.91
CA ALA A 164 33.00 -19.45 3.57
C ALA A 164 33.64 -20.47 2.58
N PRO A 165 34.30 -19.98 1.52
CA PRO A 165 34.88 -20.88 0.53
C PRO A 165 35.92 -21.79 1.18
N GLU A 166 35.86 -23.08 0.88
CA GLU A 166 36.91 -24.04 1.29
C GLU A 166 38.26 -23.76 0.62
N ASN A 167 38.27 -22.94 -0.45
CA ASN A 167 39.51 -22.55 -1.15
C ASN A 167 39.35 -21.08 -1.61
N GLY A 168 40.12 -20.19 -1.00
CA GLY A 168 40.23 -18.80 -1.45
C GLY A 168 40.79 -18.72 -2.87
N PHE A 169 40.21 -17.89 -3.72
CA PHE A 169 40.78 -17.47 -4.99
C PHE A 169 41.73 -16.29 -4.72
N THR A 170 42.87 -16.27 -5.36
CA THR A 170 43.70 -15.07 -5.42
C THR A 170 43.46 -14.39 -6.76
N ASP A 171 43.32 -13.07 -6.76
CA ASP A 171 43.28 -12.29 -7.98
C ASP A 171 44.66 -12.20 -8.68
N GLU A 172 44.72 -11.50 -9.81
CA GLU A 172 45.96 -11.40 -10.62
C GLU A 172 47.11 -10.72 -9.88
N ASP A 173 46.87 -9.97 -8.79
CA ASP A 173 47.86 -9.29 -7.98
C ASP A 173 48.24 -10.09 -6.69
N GLY A 174 47.62 -11.24 -6.47
CA GLY A 174 47.93 -12.15 -5.36
C GLY A 174 47.13 -11.87 -4.09
N SER A 175 46.11 -10.99 -4.12
CA SER A 175 45.23 -10.74 -3.00
C SER A 175 44.21 -11.87 -2.87
N GLU A 176 43.91 -12.33 -1.64
CA GLU A 176 42.85 -13.30 -1.39
C GLU A 176 41.50 -12.65 -1.67
N VAL A 177 40.74 -13.22 -2.62
CA VAL A 177 39.37 -12.82 -2.91
C VAL A 177 38.45 -13.75 -2.15
N GLU A 178 37.65 -13.18 -1.24
CA GLU A 178 36.57 -13.91 -0.60
C GLU A 178 35.49 -14.22 -1.64
N THR A 179 35.29 -15.48 -1.93
CA THR A 179 34.23 -15.95 -2.83
C THR A 179 33.12 -16.56 -2.00
N PHE A 180 31.89 -16.15 -2.30
CA PHE A 180 30.69 -16.68 -1.65
C PHE A 180 29.96 -17.58 -2.64
N SER A 181 29.50 -18.73 -2.18
CA SER A 181 28.59 -19.58 -2.95
C SER A 181 27.17 -19.47 -2.39
N ILE A 182 26.23 -19.10 -3.24
CA ILE A 182 24.83 -19.09 -2.91
C ILE A 182 24.23 -20.39 -3.46
N ALA A 183 23.66 -21.23 -2.59
CA ALA A 183 22.86 -22.36 -3.02
C ALA A 183 21.45 -21.87 -3.30
N ILE A 184 21.05 -21.80 -4.57
CA ILE A 184 19.66 -21.50 -4.96
C ILE A 184 18.88 -22.81 -4.80
N PRO A 185 17.80 -22.86 -3.99
CA PRO A 185 16.95 -24.03 -3.88
C PRO A 185 16.30 -24.36 -5.22
N GLU A 186 16.04 -25.63 -5.46
CA GLU A 186 15.14 -26.07 -6.52
C GLU A 186 13.70 -25.99 -5.98
N TYR A 187 12.90 -25.13 -6.59
CA TYR A 187 11.48 -24.99 -6.26
C TYR A 187 10.63 -25.92 -7.12
N ALA A 188 9.53 -26.42 -6.56
CA ALA A 188 8.50 -27.07 -7.38
C ALA A 188 7.77 -26.01 -8.22
N PRO A 189 7.23 -26.38 -9.40
CA PRO A 189 6.48 -25.43 -10.23
C PRO A 189 5.32 -24.79 -9.46
N GLY A 190 5.32 -23.44 -9.40
CA GLY A 190 4.35 -22.65 -8.67
C GLY A 190 4.71 -22.38 -7.20
N GLU A 191 5.88 -22.82 -6.74
CA GLU A 191 6.44 -22.55 -5.40
C GLU A 191 7.68 -21.66 -5.48
N GLU A 192 7.99 -21.12 -6.66
CA GLU A 192 9.08 -20.17 -6.85
C GLU A 192 8.75 -18.83 -6.17
N PRO A 193 9.72 -18.18 -5.49
CA PRO A 193 9.52 -16.84 -4.98
C PRO A 193 9.05 -15.87 -6.07
N GLY A 194 8.08 -15.03 -5.76
CA GLY A 194 7.44 -14.14 -6.73
C GLY A 194 6.20 -14.70 -7.43
N THR A 195 5.90 -16.00 -7.27
CA THR A 195 4.62 -16.55 -7.76
C THR A 195 3.45 -15.98 -6.95
N THR A 196 2.32 -15.76 -7.61
CA THR A 196 1.13 -15.21 -6.96
C THR A 196 0.01 -16.24 -6.89
N ARG A 197 -0.82 -16.09 -5.87
CA ARG A 197 -2.02 -16.90 -5.65
C ARG A 197 -3.20 -15.98 -5.40
N VAL A 198 -4.26 -16.10 -6.20
CA VAL A 198 -5.51 -15.36 -5.99
C VAL A 198 -6.18 -15.83 -4.71
N LEU A 199 -6.50 -14.89 -3.82
CA LEU A 199 -7.21 -15.12 -2.56
C LEU A 199 -8.67 -14.76 -2.67
N GLU A 200 -8.98 -13.58 -3.20
CA GLU A 200 -10.32 -13.08 -3.44
C GLU A 200 -10.38 -12.34 -4.76
N GLU A 201 -11.58 -12.30 -5.36
CA GLU A 201 -11.89 -11.53 -6.57
C GLU A 201 -13.18 -10.76 -6.31
N HIS A 202 -13.18 -9.48 -6.67
CA HIS A 202 -14.36 -8.64 -6.53
C HIS A 202 -14.76 -8.06 -7.87
N SER A 203 -16.04 -7.75 -7.99
CA SER A 203 -16.58 -7.09 -9.19
C SER A 203 -17.75 -6.19 -8.83
N ASN A 204 -17.85 -5.07 -9.55
CA ASN A 204 -18.94 -4.12 -9.44
C ASN A 204 -19.21 -3.53 -10.82
N ASP A 205 -20.46 -3.58 -11.27
CA ASP A 205 -20.85 -3.04 -12.58
C ASP A 205 -20.65 -1.51 -12.70
N CYS A 206 -20.50 -0.82 -11.58
CA CYS A 206 -20.28 0.63 -11.54
C CYS A 206 -18.83 0.97 -11.24
N TRP A 207 -18.35 0.61 -10.04
CA TRP A 207 -17.07 1.06 -9.52
C TRP A 207 -16.67 0.26 -8.28
N LEU A 208 -15.40 -0.12 -8.16
CA LEU A 208 -14.80 -0.63 -6.94
C LEU A 208 -14.00 0.49 -6.27
N ASP A 209 -14.57 1.04 -5.20
CA ASP A 209 -13.93 2.08 -4.40
C ASP A 209 -12.87 1.46 -3.48
N LEU A 210 -11.70 2.08 -3.42
CA LEU A 210 -10.59 1.60 -2.59
C LEU A 210 -10.76 2.10 -1.15
N ILE A 211 -10.44 1.23 -0.20
CA ILE A 211 -10.34 1.60 1.22
C ILE A 211 -8.87 1.50 1.62
N ALA A 212 -8.25 2.64 1.95
CA ALA A 212 -6.86 2.68 2.40
C ALA A 212 -6.63 1.73 3.59
N GLY A 213 -5.50 1.02 3.59
CA GLY A 213 -5.17 0.02 4.60
C GLY A 213 -5.78 -1.37 4.33
N THR A 214 -6.40 -1.58 3.16
CA THR A 214 -6.83 -2.90 2.69
C THR A 214 -6.17 -3.25 1.34
N PRO A 215 -5.99 -4.55 1.01
CA PRO A 215 -6.21 -5.72 1.85
C PRO A 215 -5.17 -5.82 2.98
N ALA A 216 -5.49 -6.54 4.05
CA ALA A 216 -4.54 -6.79 5.14
C ALA A 216 -4.78 -8.17 5.77
N TYR A 217 -3.71 -8.80 6.28
CA TYR A 217 -3.87 -9.94 7.17
C TYR A 217 -4.02 -9.48 8.63
N THR A 218 -4.85 -10.18 9.38
CA THR A 218 -4.73 -10.17 10.84
C THR A 218 -3.46 -10.91 11.26
N PRO A 219 -2.92 -10.68 12.46
CA PRO A 219 -1.76 -11.46 12.95
C PRO A 219 -2.00 -12.99 12.94
N ASP A 220 -3.24 -13.47 13.16
CA ASP A 220 -3.61 -14.89 13.09
C ASP A 220 -3.91 -15.41 11.67
N GLY A 221 -3.81 -14.56 10.64
CA GLY A 221 -3.84 -14.92 9.22
C GLY A 221 -5.21 -14.89 8.55
N ARG A 222 -6.22 -14.26 9.16
CA ARG A 222 -7.49 -13.98 8.46
C ARG A 222 -7.32 -12.82 7.50
N LEU A 223 -7.99 -12.87 6.38
CA LEU A 223 -7.91 -11.85 5.34
C LEU A 223 -9.00 -10.78 5.53
N VAL A 224 -8.59 -9.51 5.68
CA VAL A 224 -9.48 -8.35 5.74
C VAL A 224 -9.45 -7.62 4.38
N CYS A 225 -10.62 -7.49 3.74
CA CYS A 225 -10.77 -6.83 2.44
C CYS A 225 -11.83 -5.73 2.47
N ALA A 226 -11.70 -4.80 1.53
CA ALA A 226 -12.74 -3.82 1.23
C ALA A 226 -13.95 -4.49 0.59
N MET A 227 -15.14 -3.98 0.87
CA MET A 227 -16.39 -4.35 0.24
C MET A 227 -17.23 -3.11 -0.07
N ASN A 228 -17.59 -2.92 -1.33
CA ASN A 228 -18.58 -1.92 -1.72
C ASN A 228 -19.98 -2.53 -1.63
N ASP A 229 -20.69 -2.28 -0.54
CA ASP A 229 -22.06 -2.78 -0.33
C ASP A 229 -23.06 -1.94 -1.13
N MET A 230 -23.37 -2.39 -2.35
CA MET A 230 -24.27 -1.68 -3.28
C MET A 230 -25.71 -1.60 -2.78
N ASP A 231 -26.16 -2.52 -1.93
CA ASP A 231 -27.50 -2.50 -1.35
C ASP A 231 -27.65 -1.43 -0.26
N ALA A 232 -26.57 -1.20 0.47
CA ALA A 232 -26.52 -0.20 1.55
C ALA A 232 -25.92 1.13 1.12
N ASP A 233 -25.33 1.19 -0.08
CA ASP A 233 -24.56 2.34 -0.60
C ASP A 233 -23.48 2.79 0.40
N THR A 234 -22.72 1.82 0.92
CA THR A 234 -21.66 2.04 1.90
C THR A 234 -20.45 1.15 1.65
N ASN A 235 -19.26 1.69 1.94
CA ASN A 235 -18.04 0.92 1.98
C ASN A 235 -17.92 0.21 3.33
N ARG A 236 -17.70 -1.09 3.27
CA ARG A 236 -17.63 -2.00 4.40
C ARG A 236 -16.37 -2.84 4.33
N LEU A 237 -16.13 -3.63 5.37
CA LEU A 237 -15.05 -4.61 5.40
C LEU A 237 -15.61 -6.02 5.53
N THR A 238 -14.88 -6.95 4.92
CA THR A 238 -15.05 -8.39 5.10
C THR A 238 -13.86 -8.98 5.86
N VAL A 239 -14.08 -10.07 6.56
CA VAL A 239 -13.04 -10.96 7.05
C VAL A 239 -13.31 -12.35 6.48
N ASP A 240 -12.33 -12.91 5.75
CA ASP A 240 -12.47 -14.17 5.00
C ASP A 240 -13.77 -14.19 4.17
N GLY A 241 -14.03 -13.11 3.42
CA GLY A 241 -15.20 -12.91 2.57
C GLY A 241 -16.52 -12.65 3.32
N THR A 242 -16.53 -12.61 4.66
CA THR A 242 -17.74 -12.37 5.45
C THR A 242 -17.82 -10.92 5.94
N PRO A 243 -18.85 -10.13 5.54
CA PRO A 243 -19.01 -8.76 5.99
C PRO A 243 -19.24 -8.69 7.50
N PHE A 244 -18.45 -7.86 8.21
CA PHE A 244 -18.58 -7.70 9.66
C PHE A 244 -18.86 -6.26 10.11
N THR A 245 -18.50 -5.24 9.31
CA THR A 245 -18.75 -3.85 9.71
C THR A 245 -20.23 -3.47 9.57
N PRO A 246 -20.80 -2.61 10.46
CA PRO A 246 -22.17 -2.15 10.36
C PRO A 246 -22.44 -1.37 9.08
N LYS A 247 -23.61 -1.57 8.47
CA LYS A 247 -24.02 -0.87 7.23
C LYS A 247 -24.06 0.66 7.37
N GLY A 248 -24.33 1.15 8.56
CA GLY A 248 -24.44 2.59 8.82
C GLY A 248 -23.11 3.30 9.10
N LEU A 249 -21.99 2.57 9.06
CA LEU A 249 -20.65 3.11 9.18
C LEU A 249 -19.94 2.98 7.83
N GLN A 250 -19.87 4.08 7.09
CA GLN A 250 -19.11 4.18 5.86
C GLN A 250 -17.60 4.13 6.20
N VAL A 251 -16.93 3.02 5.95
CA VAL A 251 -15.48 2.91 6.18
C VAL A 251 -14.73 3.73 5.15
N ARG A 252 -13.81 4.57 5.61
CA ARG A 252 -12.96 5.41 4.77
C ARG A 252 -11.52 4.95 4.73
N GLU A 253 -11.03 4.44 5.85
CA GLU A 253 -9.65 4.02 6.01
C GLU A 253 -9.56 2.97 7.11
N VAL A 254 -8.70 1.99 6.94
CA VAL A 254 -8.28 1.04 7.96
C VAL A 254 -6.93 1.51 8.49
N LEU A 255 -6.88 1.82 9.78
CA LEU A 255 -5.69 2.35 10.46
C LEU A 255 -4.82 1.25 11.07
N ASP A 256 -5.47 0.18 11.55
CA ASP A 256 -4.78 -0.95 12.17
C ASP A 256 -5.68 -2.19 12.19
N VAL A 257 -5.07 -3.36 12.12
CA VAL A 257 -5.74 -4.68 12.11
C VAL A 257 -5.11 -5.56 13.17
N THR A 258 -5.93 -6.09 14.10
CA THR A 258 -5.50 -7.05 15.12
C THR A 258 -6.30 -8.34 15.02
N ASP A 259 -6.03 -9.31 15.90
CA ASP A 259 -6.82 -10.53 15.98
C ASP A 259 -8.23 -10.30 16.54
N ASP A 260 -8.46 -9.22 17.26
CA ASP A 260 -9.72 -8.94 17.97
C ASP A 260 -10.59 -7.92 17.23
N ASP A 261 -9.97 -6.89 16.62
CA ASP A 261 -10.65 -5.73 16.04
C ASP A 261 -9.90 -5.11 14.87
N VAL A 262 -10.63 -4.24 14.16
CA VAL A 262 -10.08 -3.34 13.14
C VAL A 262 -10.31 -1.90 13.59
N LEU A 263 -9.27 -1.09 13.57
CA LEU A 263 -9.34 0.33 13.83
C LEU A 263 -9.60 1.07 12.52
N CYS A 264 -10.72 1.80 12.44
CA CYS A 264 -11.17 2.45 11.21
C CYS A 264 -11.45 3.93 11.38
N VAL A 265 -11.25 4.69 10.31
CA VAL A 265 -11.89 5.99 10.10
C VAL A 265 -13.22 5.74 9.39
N VAL A 266 -14.29 6.30 9.93
CA VAL A 266 -15.65 6.11 9.39
C VAL A 266 -16.42 7.42 9.28
N GLN A 267 -17.42 7.41 8.40
CA GLN A 267 -18.50 8.40 8.38
C GLN A 267 -19.82 7.72 8.72
N ARG A 268 -20.65 8.36 9.53
CA ARG A 268 -21.95 7.84 9.86
C ARG A 268 -22.96 8.12 8.73
N THR A 269 -23.76 7.11 8.38
CA THR A 269 -24.91 7.23 7.49
C THR A 269 -26.19 7.27 8.34
N PRO A 270 -26.78 8.45 8.60
CA PRO A 270 -27.89 8.60 9.55
C PRO A 270 -29.13 7.78 9.20
N GLU A 271 -29.37 7.50 7.92
CA GLU A 271 -30.49 6.71 7.43
C GLU A 271 -30.38 5.23 7.82
N LEU A 272 -29.16 4.72 7.89
CA LEU A 272 -28.86 3.32 8.25
C LEU A 272 -28.47 3.15 9.72
N LEU A 273 -27.96 4.22 10.35
CA LEU A 273 -27.60 4.25 11.77
C LEU A 273 -28.19 5.49 12.42
N PRO A 274 -29.51 5.47 12.75
CA PRO A 274 -30.21 6.62 13.32
C PRO A 274 -29.70 6.94 14.74
N ALA A 275 -29.91 8.18 15.17
CA ALA A 275 -29.41 8.68 16.46
C ALA A 275 -29.82 7.83 17.67
N ALA A 276 -30.96 7.13 17.60
CA ALA A 276 -31.44 6.27 18.70
C ALA A 276 -30.56 5.01 18.91
N ASP A 277 -29.87 4.56 17.86
CA ASP A 277 -29.06 3.35 17.86
C ASP A 277 -27.58 3.64 18.08
N LEU A 278 -27.20 4.92 18.27
CA LEU A 278 -25.83 5.33 18.52
C LEU A 278 -25.38 5.03 19.97
N PRO A 279 -24.09 4.79 20.20
CA PRO A 279 -23.51 4.83 21.53
C PRO A 279 -23.83 6.13 22.26
N PHE A 280 -24.00 6.07 23.59
CA PHE A 280 -24.43 7.20 24.42
C PHE A 280 -23.63 8.51 24.17
N LEU A 281 -22.32 8.40 23.99
CA LEU A 281 -21.48 9.58 23.78
C LEU A 281 -21.71 10.23 22.40
N TRP A 282 -22.11 9.47 21.40
CA TRP A 282 -22.48 9.99 20.09
C TRP A 282 -23.92 10.52 20.03
N GLN A 283 -24.80 10.01 20.87
CA GLN A 283 -26.19 10.49 20.91
C GLN A 283 -26.29 11.96 21.24
N SER A 284 -25.45 12.46 22.14
CA SER A 284 -25.45 13.87 22.56
C SER A 284 -25.01 14.85 21.47
N ASN A 285 -24.28 14.39 20.48
CA ASN A 285 -23.73 15.18 19.37
C ASN A 285 -24.26 14.70 18.01
N ALA A 286 -25.33 13.92 17.98
CA ALA A 286 -25.78 13.24 16.76
C ALA A 286 -26.13 14.21 15.63
N ASP A 287 -26.68 15.39 15.96
CA ASP A 287 -27.06 16.41 14.97
C ASP A 287 -25.83 17.18 14.43
N ASP A 288 -24.72 17.16 15.14
CA ASP A 288 -23.48 17.84 14.74
C ASP A 288 -22.55 16.94 13.90
N HIS A 289 -22.77 15.61 13.93
CA HIS A 289 -22.07 14.65 13.09
C HIS A 289 -22.72 14.57 11.71
N ASP A 290 -22.16 15.26 10.77
CA ASP A 290 -22.61 15.27 9.36
C ASP A 290 -21.54 14.67 8.43
N ALA A 291 -21.73 14.80 7.13
CA ALA A 291 -20.83 14.28 6.10
C ALA A 291 -19.39 14.84 6.16
N ARG A 292 -19.13 15.84 6.98
CA ARG A 292 -17.79 16.41 7.20
C ARG A 292 -17.07 15.77 8.39
N SER A 293 -17.76 14.95 9.17
CA SER A 293 -17.19 14.30 10.35
C SER A 293 -16.63 12.95 9.97
N PHE A 294 -15.34 12.76 10.32
CA PHE A 294 -14.61 11.51 10.19
C PHE A 294 -14.19 11.08 11.58
N ASP A 295 -14.78 10.00 12.05
CA ASP A 295 -14.58 9.50 13.40
C ASP A 295 -13.75 8.23 13.40
N VAL A 296 -12.98 8.02 14.47
CA VAL A 296 -12.25 6.77 14.67
C VAL A 296 -13.10 5.83 15.50
N VAL A 297 -13.25 4.62 15.02
CA VAL A 297 -13.97 3.53 15.70
C VAL A 297 -13.12 2.26 15.73
N SER A 298 -13.31 1.45 16.78
CA SER A 298 -12.87 0.06 16.82
C SER A 298 -14.06 -0.83 16.47
N ILE A 299 -13.87 -1.76 15.52
CA ILE A 299 -14.93 -2.67 15.07
C ILE A 299 -14.42 -4.10 15.21
N ARG A 300 -15.12 -4.90 16.00
CA ARG A 300 -14.82 -6.31 16.23
C ARG A 300 -15.39 -7.19 15.09
N TYR A 301 -14.83 -8.36 14.92
CA TYR A 301 -15.24 -9.27 13.83
C TYR A 301 -16.63 -9.90 14.05
N ASP A 302 -17.23 -9.77 15.23
CA ASP A 302 -18.63 -10.12 15.49
C ASP A 302 -19.63 -9.00 15.15
N GLY A 303 -19.12 -7.83 14.73
CA GLY A 303 -19.89 -6.67 14.34
C GLY A 303 -20.14 -5.66 15.47
N ASP A 304 -19.71 -5.97 16.71
CA ASP A 304 -19.73 -4.99 17.80
C ASP A 304 -18.70 -3.89 17.52
N TRP A 305 -19.03 -2.68 17.89
CA TRP A 305 -18.18 -1.53 17.64
C TRP A 305 -18.28 -0.47 18.73
N GLU A 306 -17.24 0.31 18.88
CA GLU A 306 -17.20 1.44 19.79
C GLU A 306 -16.50 2.66 19.17
N PRO A 307 -17.02 3.88 19.37
CA PRO A 307 -16.34 5.09 18.96
C PRO A 307 -15.18 5.39 19.90
N LEU A 308 -14.07 5.83 19.33
CA LEU A 308 -12.88 6.29 20.05
C LEU A 308 -12.72 7.81 20.01
N THR A 309 -13.47 8.47 19.11
CA THR A 309 -13.60 9.93 19.04
C THR A 309 -15.05 10.34 19.23
N TYR A 310 -15.31 11.47 19.87
CA TYR A 310 -16.65 11.85 20.32
C TYR A 310 -17.07 13.27 19.93
N VAL A 311 -16.12 14.06 19.48
CA VAL A 311 -16.34 15.45 19.06
C VAL A 311 -16.40 15.49 17.54
N PRO A 312 -17.43 16.10 16.95
CA PRO A 312 -17.52 16.24 15.50
C PRO A 312 -16.27 16.90 14.90
N GLY A 313 -15.65 16.26 13.93
CA GLY A 313 -14.40 16.74 13.34
C GLY A 313 -13.80 15.74 12.36
N GLN A 314 -12.55 15.95 12.04
CA GLN A 314 -11.75 15.01 11.23
C GLN A 314 -10.66 14.43 12.12
N TRP A 315 -10.76 13.13 12.37
CA TRP A 315 -9.93 12.43 13.32
C TRP A 315 -9.23 11.25 12.66
N THR A 316 -8.01 10.99 13.09
CA THR A 316 -7.25 9.77 12.79
C THR A 316 -6.53 9.30 14.05
N MET A 317 -6.04 8.06 14.07
CA MET A 317 -5.37 7.45 15.19
C MET A 317 -4.22 6.57 14.75
N SER A 318 -3.16 6.55 15.51
CA SER A 318 -2.11 5.54 15.42
C SER A 318 -2.08 4.75 16.73
N ARG A 319 -2.04 3.42 16.63
CA ARG A 319 -1.98 2.49 17.76
C ARG A 319 -0.67 1.70 17.71
N ALA A 320 0.00 1.54 18.86
CA ALA A 320 1.17 0.70 18.98
C ALA A 320 1.25 0.11 20.39
N GLY A 321 1.26 -1.21 20.51
CA GLY A 321 1.19 -1.89 21.80
C GLY A 321 -0.05 -1.45 22.58
N ASP A 322 0.14 -1.05 23.85
CA ASP A 322 -0.94 -0.58 24.76
C ASP A 322 -1.24 0.92 24.61
N GLY A 323 -0.59 1.63 23.70
CA GLY A 323 -0.72 3.06 23.53
C GLY A 323 -1.36 3.46 22.21
N CYS A 324 -2.01 4.62 22.20
CA CYS A 324 -2.50 5.24 20.97
C CYS A 324 -2.27 6.76 20.98
N VAL A 325 -2.23 7.33 19.79
CA VAL A 325 -2.21 8.78 19.57
C VAL A 325 -3.36 9.13 18.64
N VAL A 326 -4.30 9.93 19.13
CA VAL A 326 -5.39 10.51 18.33
C VAL A 326 -4.95 11.87 17.84
N THR A 327 -5.10 12.13 16.56
CA THR A 327 -4.84 13.44 15.97
C THR A 327 -6.04 13.89 15.15
N GLY A 328 -6.28 15.19 15.09
CA GLY A 328 -7.38 15.74 14.32
C GLY A 328 -7.78 17.11 14.81
N ARG A 329 -8.94 17.57 14.36
CA ARG A 329 -9.55 18.83 14.78
C ARG A 329 -11.04 18.83 14.54
N GLY A 330 -11.77 19.51 15.42
CA GLY A 330 -13.14 19.89 15.18
C GLY A 330 -13.25 20.93 14.05
N MET A 331 -14.44 21.05 13.45
CA MET A 331 -14.66 21.98 12.34
C MET A 331 -14.46 23.46 12.74
N ASP A 332 -14.69 23.79 14.01
CA ASP A 332 -14.56 25.15 14.55
C ASP A 332 -13.17 25.41 15.16
N ASP A 333 -12.29 24.41 15.20
CA ASP A 333 -10.97 24.54 15.79
C ASP A 333 -9.95 25.10 14.78
N ALA A 334 -9.22 26.12 15.21
CA ALA A 334 -8.18 26.74 14.38
C ALA A 334 -6.89 25.91 14.30
N ALA A 335 -6.68 24.98 15.21
CA ALA A 335 -5.44 24.21 15.33
C ALA A 335 -5.71 22.71 15.40
N MET A 336 -4.75 21.94 14.88
CA MET A 336 -4.69 20.49 15.04
C MET A 336 -4.59 20.16 16.53
N GLN A 337 -5.38 19.20 16.99
CA GLN A 337 -5.31 18.62 18.32
C GLN A 337 -4.57 17.29 18.27
N MET A 338 -3.78 17.00 19.29
CA MET A 338 -3.11 15.73 19.49
C MET A 338 -3.34 15.28 20.92
N GLN A 339 -3.85 14.09 21.11
CA GLN A 339 -4.05 13.48 22.42
C GLN A 339 -3.32 12.14 22.44
N HIS A 340 -2.54 11.94 23.50
CA HIS A 340 -1.91 10.66 23.80
C HIS A 340 -2.77 9.91 24.79
N CYS A 341 -3.20 8.71 24.44
CA CYS A 341 -3.95 7.80 25.28
C CYS A 341 -3.07 6.61 25.63
N MET A 342 -2.97 6.30 26.92
CA MET A 342 -2.29 5.08 27.40
C MET A 342 -3.33 4.12 27.95
N ASN A 343 -3.13 2.81 27.72
CA ASN A 343 -3.98 1.73 28.20
C ASN A 343 -5.40 1.71 27.62
N VAL A 344 -5.53 1.94 26.31
CA VAL A 344 -6.78 1.59 25.62
C VAL A 344 -6.74 0.08 25.36
N ARG A 345 -7.23 -0.71 26.32
CA ARG A 345 -7.56 -2.12 26.06
C ARG A 345 -8.94 -2.16 25.43
N ALA A 346 -9.11 -3.00 24.42
CA ALA A 346 -10.40 -3.28 23.78
C ALA A 346 -11.45 -3.88 24.73
N ASP A 347 -11.06 -4.24 25.96
CA ASP A 347 -11.92 -4.82 27.00
C ASP A 347 -12.57 -3.80 27.95
N GLY A 348 -12.44 -2.49 27.68
CA GLY A 348 -13.13 -1.43 28.45
C GLY A 348 -12.75 -1.36 29.95
N ALA A 349 -11.76 -2.10 30.40
CA ALA A 349 -11.28 -2.06 31.78
C ALA A 349 -10.24 -0.92 31.91
N ALA A 350 -10.67 0.22 32.42
CA ALA A 350 -9.74 1.21 32.95
C ALA A 350 -8.82 0.52 33.96
N ALA A 351 -7.52 0.54 33.75
CA ALA A 351 -6.58 0.09 34.75
C ALA A 351 -6.74 1.02 35.96
N ASP A 352 -7.13 0.45 37.09
CA ASP A 352 -7.22 1.16 38.37
C ASP A 352 -5.89 1.86 38.64
N ALA A 353 -5.94 3.17 38.73
CA ALA A 353 -4.81 4.03 39.09
C ALA A 353 -4.61 3.98 40.64
N ASP A 354 -4.40 2.78 41.14
CA ASP A 354 -4.01 2.58 42.56
C ASP A 354 -2.74 1.71 42.57
N ASP A 355 -1.59 2.40 42.56
CA ASP A 355 -0.35 2.01 43.25
C ASP A 355 0.78 3.04 42.99
N ALA A 356 0.53 4.29 43.36
CA ALA A 356 1.61 5.28 43.43
C ALA A 356 1.62 5.96 44.82
N ASP A 357 1.56 5.15 45.89
CA ASP A 357 1.94 5.58 47.22
C ASP A 357 2.68 4.43 47.94
N GLY A 358 4.00 4.50 47.90
CA GLY A 358 4.80 3.51 48.64
C GLY A 358 6.32 3.68 48.51
N ASN A 359 6.86 4.73 49.14
CA ASN A 359 8.26 4.96 49.58
C ASN A 359 9.16 5.79 48.69
#